data_bab4ba4e213ba02e4d23ae8a165854eb
#
_entry.id   bab4ba4e213ba02e4d23ae8a165854eb
#
_cell.length_a   1.000
_cell.length_b   1.000
_cell.length_c   1.000
_cell.angle_alpha   90.00
_cell.angle_beta   90.00
_cell.angle_gamma   90.00
#
_symmetry.space_group_name_H-M   'P 1'
#
loop_
_entity.id
_entity.type
_entity.pdbx_description
1 polymer ?
#
loop_
_entity_poly.entity_id
_entity_poly.type
_entity_poly.pdbx_seq_one_letter_code
_entity_poly.pdbx_strand_id
1 'polypeptide(L)'
;TDDKDITFAISSTFLFEMVMIALYPLMGKALGMSDIAYGIWAGTSVNDTASVVASGYAFSEAAGDFATMVKLTRTIAIIPTVLVFAWIGVRMKKKEMQATGDGKKVNMMKIIPWFIGGFLLLAIINSVGLIPATVSGMMKSASKFLMVTALAAIGLNTSLTDFKKAGLKPMFYGITIDTLVTLTALAVIWCMGLM
;
A
#
# COMPACT_ATOMS: atom_id res chain seq x y z
N THR A 1 12.80 -8.74 19.09
CA THR A 1 12.61 -7.40 18.48
C THR A 1 11.65 -6.64 19.37
N ASP A 2 12.14 -5.53 19.96
CA ASP A 2 11.30 -4.69 20.80
C ASP A 2 10.21 -4.00 19.95
N ASP A 3 9.01 -3.87 20.52
CA ASP A 3 7.88 -3.17 19.84
C ASP A 3 8.26 -1.75 19.41
N LYS A 4 9.25 -1.15 20.06
CA LYS A 4 9.85 0.15 19.73
C LYS A 4 10.57 0.13 18.38
N ASP A 5 11.33 -0.91 18.09
CA ASP A 5 12.08 -1.04 16.82
C ASP A 5 11.11 -1.16 15.64
N ILE A 6 10.02 -1.90 15.83
CA ILE A 6 8.96 -2.03 14.83
C ILE A 6 8.28 -0.69 14.56
N THR A 7 7.93 0.04 15.62
CA THR A 7 7.31 1.36 15.50
C THR A 7 8.24 2.36 14.80
N PHE A 8 9.53 2.35 15.12
CA PHE A 8 10.52 3.21 14.46
C PHE A 8 10.72 2.86 12.98
N ALA A 9 10.75 1.57 12.64
CA ALA A 9 10.85 1.13 11.25
C ALA A 9 9.65 1.59 10.43
N ILE A 10 8.42 1.38 10.92
CA ILE A 10 7.17 1.82 10.25
C ILE A 10 7.15 3.34 10.09
N SER A 11 7.50 4.09 11.13
CA SER A 11 7.54 5.56 11.05
C SER A 11 8.55 6.06 10.03
N SER A 12 9.71 5.40 9.93
CA SER A 12 10.76 5.75 8.96
C SER A 12 10.32 5.54 7.52
N THR A 13 9.69 4.40 7.24
CA THR A 13 9.15 4.08 5.93
C THR A 13 8.08 5.09 5.54
N PHE A 14 7.17 5.42 6.45
CA PHE A 14 6.13 6.41 6.21
C PHE A 14 6.69 7.80 5.87
N LEU A 15 7.75 8.23 6.55
CA LEU A 15 8.41 9.50 6.29
C LEU A 15 9.08 9.54 4.92
N PHE A 16 9.76 8.45 4.54
CA PHE A 16 10.34 8.31 3.21
C PHE A 16 9.25 8.41 2.13
N GLU A 17 8.12 7.72 2.33
CA GLU A 17 6.99 7.78 1.41
C GLU A 17 6.42 9.19 1.26
N MET A 18 6.32 9.98 2.34
CA MET A 18 5.87 11.37 2.27
C MET A 18 6.76 12.25 1.35
N VAL A 19 8.07 12.07 1.41
CA VAL A 19 9.01 12.74 0.51
C VAL A 19 8.83 12.22 -0.92
N MET A 20 8.67 10.92 -1.08
CA MET A 20 8.53 10.28 -2.38
C MET A 20 7.20 10.61 -3.07
N ILE A 21 6.12 10.92 -2.34
CA ILE A 21 4.86 11.42 -2.94
C ILE A 21 5.13 12.62 -3.86
N ALA A 22 6.01 13.53 -3.45
CA ALA A 22 6.37 14.68 -4.26
C ALA A 22 7.42 14.37 -5.33
N LEU A 23 8.37 13.48 -5.03
CA LEU A 23 9.47 13.15 -5.95
C LEU A 23 9.04 12.22 -7.10
N TYR A 24 8.18 11.24 -6.84
CA TYR A 24 7.74 10.28 -7.86
C TYR A 24 7.13 10.95 -9.11
N PRO A 25 6.18 11.90 -9.00
CA PRO A 25 5.63 12.56 -10.18
C PRO A 25 6.68 13.33 -10.97
N LEU A 26 7.65 13.95 -10.28
CA LEU A 26 8.74 14.67 -10.92
C LEU A 26 9.67 13.71 -11.68
N MET A 27 10.02 12.59 -11.05
CA MET A 27 10.84 11.55 -11.67
C MET A 27 10.12 10.91 -12.86
N GLY A 28 8.84 10.58 -12.73
CA GLY A 28 8.04 10.02 -13.81
C GLY A 28 7.96 10.95 -15.04
N LYS A 29 7.79 12.26 -14.81
CA LYS A 29 7.82 13.28 -15.87
C LYS A 29 9.20 13.41 -16.50
N ALA A 30 10.27 13.40 -15.69
CA ALA A 30 11.64 13.48 -16.19
C ALA A 30 12.03 12.25 -17.03
N LEU A 31 11.48 11.07 -16.70
CA LEU A 31 11.68 9.82 -17.45
C LEU A 31 10.74 9.69 -18.66
N GLY A 32 9.82 10.63 -18.88
CA GLY A 32 8.86 10.59 -19.99
C GLY A 32 7.87 9.45 -19.91
N MET A 33 7.54 8.99 -18.69
CA MET A 33 6.63 7.86 -18.49
C MET A 33 5.21 8.15 -18.99
N SER A 34 4.59 7.14 -19.63
CA SER A 34 3.14 7.15 -19.88
C SER A 34 2.35 7.03 -18.58
N ASP A 35 1.06 7.40 -18.58
CA ASP A 35 0.17 7.28 -17.42
C ASP A 35 0.10 5.85 -16.89
N ILE A 36 0.09 4.87 -17.79
CA ILE A 36 0.06 3.44 -17.46
C ILE A 36 1.38 3.01 -16.80
N ALA A 37 2.52 3.35 -17.42
CA ALA A 37 3.85 3.02 -16.89
C ALA A 37 4.04 3.63 -15.51
N TYR A 38 3.70 4.90 -15.34
CA TYR A 38 3.77 5.59 -14.08
C TYR A 38 2.83 4.97 -13.03
N GLY A 39 1.61 4.63 -13.41
CA GLY A 39 0.64 4.00 -12.53
C GLY A 39 1.10 2.62 -12.02
N ILE A 40 1.71 1.80 -12.90
CA ILE A 40 2.32 0.53 -12.49
C ILE A 40 3.48 0.79 -11.53
N TRP A 41 4.36 1.72 -11.86
CA TRP A 41 5.52 2.04 -11.03
C TRP A 41 5.13 2.53 -9.65
N ALA A 42 4.29 3.55 -9.55
CA ALA A 42 3.81 4.09 -8.28
C ALA A 42 3.02 3.05 -7.48
N GLY A 43 2.11 2.32 -8.13
CA GLY A 43 1.28 1.29 -7.48
C GLY A 43 2.06 0.11 -6.93
N THR A 44 3.21 -0.22 -7.52
CA THR A 44 4.08 -1.32 -7.07
C THR A 44 5.16 -0.88 -6.09
N SER A 45 5.71 0.33 -6.25
CA SER A 45 6.86 0.80 -5.48
C SER A 45 6.47 1.41 -4.13
N VAL A 46 5.41 2.22 -4.10
CA VAL A 46 4.96 2.88 -2.86
C VAL A 46 4.19 1.88 -1.98
N ASN A 47 4.48 1.81 -0.69
CA ASN A 47 3.89 0.80 0.19
C ASN A 47 2.50 1.16 0.70
N ASP A 48 2.27 2.43 1.04
CA ASP A 48 0.97 2.90 1.53
C ASP A 48 0.01 3.25 0.39
N THR A 49 -1.26 2.87 0.54
CA THR A 49 -2.30 3.12 -0.48
C THR A 49 -2.61 4.60 -0.65
N ALA A 50 -2.65 5.37 0.45
CA ALA A 50 -2.93 6.80 0.38
C ALA A 50 -1.82 7.55 -0.36
N SER A 51 -0.57 7.17 -0.11
CA SER A 51 0.62 7.71 -0.78
C SER A 51 0.65 7.39 -2.27
N VAL A 52 0.26 6.16 -2.66
CA VAL A 52 0.11 5.77 -4.09
C VAL A 52 -0.89 6.67 -4.79
N VAL A 53 -2.04 6.86 -4.17
CA VAL A 53 -3.10 7.68 -4.73
C VAL A 53 -2.66 9.13 -4.86
N ALA A 54 -2.06 9.70 -3.82
CA ALA A 54 -1.55 11.07 -3.83
C ALA A 54 -0.53 11.27 -4.96
N SER A 55 0.45 10.38 -5.04
CA SER A 55 1.48 10.40 -6.08
C SER A 55 0.90 10.22 -7.49
N GLY A 56 -0.04 9.29 -7.64
CA GLY A 56 -0.70 9.00 -8.91
C GLY A 56 -1.45 10.22 -9.46
N TYR A 57 -2.32 10.82 -8.65
CA TYR A 57 -3.08 12.01 -9.04
C TYR A 57 -2.24 13.28 -9.19
N ALA A 58 -1.08 13.37 -8.51
CA ALA A 58 -0.11 14.45 -8.73
C ALA A 58 0.58 14.34 -10.10
N PHE A 59 0.67 13.15 -10.68
CA PHE A 59 1.17 12.94 -12.03
C PHE A 59 0.09 13.27 -13.09
N SER A 60 -1.03 12.54 -13.06
CA SER A 60 -2.22 12.77 -13.88
C SER A 60 -3.44 12.05 -13.29
N GLU A 61 -4.65 12.40 -13.74
CA GLU A 61 -5.89 11.72 -13.32
C GLU A 61 -5.88 10.25 -13.75
N ALA A 62 -5.47 9.97 -14.99
CA ALA A 62 -5.39 8.62 -15.53
C ALA A 62 -4.36 7.76 -14.79
N ALA A 63 -3.19 8.31 -14.48
CA ALA A 63 -2.16 7.63 -13.70
C ALA A 63 -2.63 7.35 -12.27
N GLY A 64 -3.38 8.26 -11.65
CA GLY A 64 -3.95 8.08 -10.31
C GLY A 64 -4.96 6.94 -10.24
N ASP A 65 -5.90 6.90 -11.19
CA ASP A 65 -6.88 5.82 -11.31
C ASP A 65 -6.16 4.46 -11.52
N PHE A 66 -5.15 4.43 -12.39
CA PHE A 66 -4.42 3.20 -12.72
C PHE A 66 -3.51 2.74 -11.57
N ALA A 67 -2.78 3.65 -10.93
CA ALA A 67 -1.94 3.33 -9.76
C ALA A 67 -2.77 2.78 -8.60
N THR A 68 -3.94 3.33 -8.36
CA THR A 68 -4.88 2.84 -7.35
C THR A 68 -5.34 1.42 -7.67
N MET A 69 -5.69 1.13 -8.93
CA MET A 69 -6.09 -0.21 -9.37
C MET A 69 -4.96 -1.23 -9.17
N VAL A 70 -3.74 -0.90 -9.59
CA VAL A 70 -2.55 -1.75 -9.39
C VAL A 70 -2.32 -2.02 -7.91
N LYS A 71 -2.41 -0.99 -7.06
CA LYS A 71 -2.24 -1.13 -5.62
C LYS A 71 -3.29 -2.02 -4.98
N LEU A 72 -4.55 -1.86 -5.34
CA LEU A 72 -5.63 -2.69 -4.81
C LEU A 72 -5.47 -4.16 -5.24
N THR A 73 -5.06 -4.42 -6.48
CA THR A 73 -4.74 -5.77 -6.97
C THR A 73 -3.61 -6.41 -6.15
N ARG A 74 -2.53 -5.65 -5.86
CA ARG A 74 -1.45 -6.11 -4.97
C ARG A 74 -1.98 -6.42 -3.57
N THR A 75 -2.88 -5.59 -3.04
CA THR A 75 -3.48 -5.79 -1.71
C THR A 75 -4.29 -7.08 -1.65
N ILE A 76 -5.01 -7.44 -2.72
CA ILE A 76 -5.71 -8.72 -2.82
C ILE A 76 -4.73 -9.90 -2.75
N ALA A 77 -3.57 -9.79 -3.40
CA ALA A 77 -2.54 -10.84 -3.37
C ALA A 77 -1.90 -11.04 -1.97
N ILE A 78 -2.02 -10.07 -1.07
CA ILE A 78 -1.58 -10.21 0.32
C ILE A 78 -2.44 -11.24 1.07
N ILE A 79 -3.74 -11.37 0.73
CA ILE A 79 -4.66 -12.28 1.43
C ILE A 79 -4.18 -13.74 1.38
N PRO A 80 -3.93 -14.34 0.20
CA PRO A 80 -3.42 -15.71 0.15
C PRO A 80 -2.06 -15.87 0.85
N THR A 81 -1.20 -14.85 0.75
CA THR A 81 0.09 -14.86 1.44
C THR A 81 -0.08 -14.90 2.95
N VAL A 82 -0.92 -14.04 3.51
CA VAL A 82 -1.22 -14.01 4.96
C VAL A 82 -1.86 -15.33 5.41
N LEU A 83 -2.76 -15.91 4.62
CA LEU A 83 -3.38 -17.19 4.93
C LEU A 83 -2.37 -18.33 4.97
N VAL A 84 -1.42 -18.37 4.03
CA VAL A 84 -0.34 -19.37 4.01
C VAL A 84 0.55 -19.22 5.25
N PHE A 85 0.99 -18.01 5.58
CA PHE A 85 1.81 -17.78 6.78
C PHE A 85 1.05 -18.04 8.07
N ALA A 86 -0.23 -17.69 8.16
CA ALA A 86 -1.08 -18.04 9.30
C ALA A 86 -1.20 -19.56 9.46
N TRP A 87 -1.39 -20.30 8.36
CA TRP A 87 -1.45 -21.76 8.38
C TRP A 87 -0.12 -22.40 8.81
N ILE A 88 1.02 -21.90 8.32
CA ILE A 88 2.36 -22.31 8.75
C ILE A 88 2.54 -22.02 10.24
N GLY A 89 2.16 -20.82 10.69
CA GLY A 89 2.25 -20.41 12.10
C GLY A 89 1.41 -21.31 13.03
N VAL A 90 0.21 -21.68 12.58
CA VAL A 90 -0.64 -22.65 13.33
C VAL A 90 0.00 -24.04 13.38
N ARG A 91 0.62 -24.49 12.27
CA ARG A 91 1.35 -25.78 12.26
C ARG A 91 2.57 -25.79 13.18
N MET A 92 3.32 -24.71 13.18
CA MET A 92 4.50 -24.56 14.06
C MET A 92 4.07 -24.54 15.54
N LYS A 93 3.04 -23.74 15.89
CA LYS A 93 2.49 -23.70 17.25
C LYS A 93 1.84 -25.01 17.67
N LYS A 94 1.20 -25.79 16.78
CA LYS A 94 0.73 -27.13 17.11
C LYS A 94 1.85 -28.06 17.55
N LYS A 95 3.03 -27.97 16.95
CA LYS A 95 4.24 -28.72 17.39
C LYS A 95 4.74 -28.28 18.76
N GLU A 96 4.72 -26.98 19.05
CA GLU A 96 5.11 -26.47 20.37
C GLU A 96 4.05 -26.72 21.43
N MET A 97 2.76 -26.68 21.10
CA MET A 97 1.64 -26.95 22.03
C MET A 97 1.48 -28.42 22.39
N GLN A 98 1.94 -29.37 21.57
CA GLN A 98 2.13 -30.76 22.00
C GLN A 98 3.18 -30.90 23.08
N ALA A 99 4.05 -29.88 23.25
CA ALA A 99 5.06 -29.81 24.31
C ALA A 99 4.62 -29.03 25.56
N THR A 100 3.63 -28.09 25.47
CA THR A 100 3.32 -27.15 26.58
C THR A 100 1.85 -26.97 26.96
N GLY A 101 0.89 -27.61 26.31
CA GLY A 101 -0.50 -27.73 26.82
C GLY A 101 -1.41 -26.48 26.85
N ASP A 102 -1.03 -25.34 26.28
CA ASP A 102 -1.82 -24.10 26.36
C ASP A 102 -2.48 -23.71 25.00
N GLY A 103 -3.79 -23.95 24.91
CA GLY A 103 -4.59 -23.90 23.69
C GLY A 103 -5.29 -22.58 23.40
N LYS A 104 -4.57 -21.47 23.11
CA LYS A 104 -5.22 -20.25 22.58
C LYS A 104 -5.54 -20.38 21.08
N LYS A 105 -6.82 -20.51 20.75
CA LYS A 105 -7.30 -20.51 19.34
C LYS A 105 -7.01 -19.16 18.67
N VAL A 106 -6.19 -19.17 17.62
CA VAL A 106 -5.98 -18.00 16.76
C VAL A 106 -7.26 -17.77 15.95
N ASN A 107 -7.90 -16.63 16.15
CA ASN A 107 -9.14 -16.27 15.46
C ASN A 107 -8.80 -15.73 14.06
N MET A 108 -8.91 -16.59 13.04
CA MET A 108 -8.59 -16.30 11.63
C MET A 108 -9.37 -15.10 11.08
N MET A 109 -10.61 -14.86 11.56
CA MET A 109 -11.43 -13.72 11.12
C MET A 109 -10.90 -12.35 11.54
N LYS A 110 -10.02 -12.28 12.54
CA LYS A 110 -9.36 -11.01 12.94
C LYS A 110 -8.19 -10.63 12.06
N ILE A 111 -7.69 -11.55 11.24
CA ILE A 111 -6.51 -11.34 10.39
C ILE A 111 -6.92 -10.77 9.03
N ILE A 112 -8.11 -11.08 8.54
CA ILE A 112 -8.62 -10.61 7.25
C ILE A 112 -9.26 -9.24 7.43
N PRO A 113 -8.72 -8.16 6.82
CA PRO A 113 -9.34 -6.84 6.86
C PRO A 113 -10.71 -6.88 6.18
N TRP A 114 -11.78 -6.60 6.92
CA TRP A 114 -13.17 -6.66 6.44
C TRP A 114 -13.45 -5.81 5.19
N PHE A 115 -12.72 -4.70 5.01
CA PHE A 115 -12.87 -3.80 3.86
C PHE A 115 -12.49 -4.47 2.53
N ILE A 116 -11.63 -5.50 2.53
CA ILE A 116 -11.26 -6.24 1.33
C ILE A 116 -12.45 -7.04 0.80
N GLY A 117 -13.23 -7.65 1.72
CA GLY A 117 -14.48 -8.32 1.35
C GLY A 117 -15.48 -7.34 0.73
N GLY A 118 -15.62 -6.15 1.32
CA GLY A 118 -16.45 -5.07 0.78
C GLY A 118 -16.00 -4.61 -0.60
N PHE A 119 -14.69 -4.44 -0.80
CA PHE A 119 -14.12 -4.08 -2.11
C PHE A 119 -14.43 -5.12 -3.18
N LEU A 120 -14.17 -6.40 -2.90
CA LEU A 120 -14.45 -7.50 -3.83
C LEU A 120 -15.93 -7.58 -4.19
N LEU A 121 -16.82 -7.45 -3.20
CA LEU A 121 -18.26 -7.45 -3.40
C LEU A 121 -18.67 -6.29 -4.33
N LEU A 122 -18.22 -5.08 -4.08
CA LEU A 122 -18.52 -3.91 -4.91
C LEU A 122 -17.94 -4.04 -6.32
N ALA A 123 -16.72 -4.61 -6.44
CA ALA A 123 -16.11 -4.86 -7.74
C ALA A 123 -16.94 -5.85 -8.57
N ILE A 124 -17.44 -6.94 -7.96
CA ILE A 124 -18.33 -7.91 -8.62
C ILE A 124 -19.64 -7.24 -9.03
N ILE A 125 -20.29 -6.50 -8.13
CA ILE A 125 -21.56 -5.80 -8.41
C ILE A 125 -21.39 -4.82 -9.58
N ASN A 126 -20.28 -4.08 -9.60
CA ASN A 126 -19.96 -3.16 -10.69
C ASN A 126 -19.68 -3.88 -12.00
N SER A 127 -18.97 -5.01 -11.97
CA SER A 127 -18.66 -5.82 -13.16
C SER A 127 -19.90 -6.44 -13.80
N VAL A 128 -20.91 -6.76 -12.99
CA VAL A 128 -22.22 -7.25 -13.48
C VAL A 128 -23.10 -6.11 -14.04
N GLY A 129 -22.65 -4.85 -13.90
CA GLY A 129 -23.39 -3.69 -14.42
C GLY A 129 -24.60 -3.28 -13.59
N LEU A 130 -24.69 -3.75 -12.33
CA LEU A 130 -25.79 -3.41 -11.42
C LEU A 130 -25.71 -1.97 -10.88
N ILE A 131 -24.56 -1.31 -11.00
CA ILE A 131 -24.39 0.07 -10.55
C ILE A 131 -24.62 1.02 -11.74
N PRO A 132 -25.66 1.87 -11.69
CA PRO A 132 -25.90 2.88 -12.72
C PRO A 132 -24.69 3.84 -12.85
N ALA A 133 -24.37 4.26 -14.06
CA ALA A 133 -23.23 5.16 -14.33
C ALA A 133 -23.29 6.46 -13.51
N THR A 134 -24.48 7.00 -13.26
CA THR A 134 -24.67 8.18 -12.42
C THR A 134 -24.23 7.94 -10.98
N VAL A 135 -24.60 6.80 -10.39
CA VAL A 135 -24.22 6.43 -9.02
C VAL A 135 -22.71 6.18 -8.95
N SER A 136 -22.15 5.50 -9.94
CA SER A 136 -20.69 5.29 -10.04
C SER A 136 -19.92 6.62 -10.08
N GLY A 137 -20.41 7.60 -10.87
CA GLY A 137 -19.81 8.94 -10.94
C GLY A 137 -19.86 9.69 -9.60
N MET A 138 -21.00 9.64 -8.90
CA MET A 138 -21.14 10.24 -7.56
C MET A 138 -20.19 9.57 -6.55
N MET A 139 -20.09 8.24 -6.56
CA MET A 139 -19.18 7.48 -5.69
C MET A 139 -17.72 7.82 -5.98
N LYS A 140 -17.35 7.97 -7.26
CA LYS A 140 -15.98 8.39 -7.66
C LYS A 140 -15.66 9.79 -7.11
N SER A 141 -16.58 10.74 -7.23
CA SER A 141 -16.38 12.11 -6.70
C SER A 141 -16.29 12.13 -5.17
N ALA A 142 -17.16 11.39 -4.49
CA ALA A 142 -17.12 11.26 -3.03
C ALA A 142 -15.82 10.58 -2.56
N SER A 143 -15.37 9.54 -3.26
CA SER A 143 -14.10 8.86 -2.98
C SER A 143 -12.91 9.81 -3.11
N LYS A 144 -12.84 10.61 -4.19
CA LYS A 144 -11.79 11.62 -4.37
C LYS A 144 -11.78 12.64 -3.22
N PHE A 145 -12.95 13.13 -2.81
CA PHE A 145 -13.06 14.07 -1.70
C PHE A 145 -12.58 13.47 -0.37
N LEU A 146 -13.05 12.26 -0.05
CA LEU A 146 -12.63 11.54 1.16
C LEU A 146 -11.12 11.26 1.16
N MET A 147 -10.57 10.93 0.01
CA MET A 147 -9.15 10.67 -0.17
C MET A 147 -8.30 11.91 0.08
N VAL A 148 -8.67 13.06 -0.50
CA VAL A 148 -8.00 14.34 -0.25
C VAL A 148 -8.08 14.71 1.24
N THR A 149 -9.25 14.51 1.86
CA THR A 149 -9.44 14.76 3.28
C THR A 149 -8.55 13.87 4.15
N ALA A 150 -8.47 12.57 3.83
CA ALA A 150 -7.60 11.62 4.53
C ALA A 150 -6.12 12.00 4.41
N LEU A 151 -5.67 12.38 3.21
CA LEU A 151 -4.29 12.83 2.97
C LEU A 151 -3.97 14.11 3.73
N ALA A 152 -4.89 15.07 3.76
CA ALA A 152 -4.73 16.29 4.54
C ALA A 152 -4.64 15.98 6.05
N ALA A 153 -5.48 15.08 6.56
CA ALA A 153 -5.45 14.64 7.95
C ALA A 153 -4.13 13.93 8.32
N ILE A 154 -3.62 13.07 7.44
CA ILE A 154 -2.31 12.42 7.61
C ILE A 154 -1.20 13.46 7.63
N GLY A 155 -1.19 14.40 6.69
CA GLY A 155 -0.19 15.49 6.64
C GLY A 155 -0.18 16.34 7.91
N LEU A 156 -1.37 16.70 8.42
CA LEU A 156 -1.52 17.48 9.66
C LEU A 156 -1.09 16.71 10.93
N ASN A 157 -1.29 15.40 10.95
CA ASN A 157 -0.88 14.54 12.08
C ASN A 157 0.60 14.17 12.03
N THR A 158 1.30 14.41 10.93
CA THR A 158 2.72 14.08 10.79
C THR A 158 3.56 15.15 11.50
N SER A 159 4.20 14.78 12.60
CA SER A 159 5.04 15.67 13.39
C SER A 159 6.51 15.59 12.99
N LEU A 160 7.13 16.75 12.71
CA LEU A 160 8.58 16.84 12.48
C LEU A 160 9.42 16.39 13.70
N THR A 161 8.81 16.37 14.88
CA THR A 161 9.44 15.86 16.11
C THR A 161 9.59 14.35 16.12
N ASP A 162 8.70 13.63 15.43
CA ASP A 162 8.77 12.17 15.34
C ASP A 162 9.92 11.72 14.43
N PHE A 163 10.29 12.56 13.44
CA PHE A 163 11.51 12.42 12.66
C PHE A 163 12.78 12.37 13.52
N LYS A 164 12.88 13.27 14.49
CA LYS A 164 14.07 13.34 15.36
C LYS A 164 14.15 12.20 16.35
N LYS A 165 13.01 11.61 16.72
CA LYS A 165 12.92 10.50 17.68
C LYS A 165 13.16 9.13 17.06
N ALA A 166 12.87 8.97 15.77
CA ALA A 166 12.96 7.69 15.06
C ALA A 166 14.39 7.09 15.01
N GLY A 167 15.41 7.92 15.07
CA GLY A 167 16.81 7.47 14.99
C GLY A 167 17.28 7.18 13.55
N LEU A 168 18.59 7.31 13.32
CA LEU A 168 19.17 7.22 11.97
C LEU A 168 19.23 5.77 11.41
N LYS A 169 19.39 4.75 12.26
CA LYS A 169 19.56 3.37 11.80
C LYS A 169 18.32 2.77 11.17
N PRO A 170 17.11 2.80 11.79
CA PRO A 170 15.89 2.32 11.16
C PRO A 170 15.53 3.10 9.90
N MET A 171 15.78 4.40 9.88
CA MET A 171 15.59 5.26 8.71
C MET A 171 16.43 4.81 7.52
N PHE A 172 17.69 4.49 7.75
CA PHE A 172 18.59 4.01 6.68
C PHE A 172 18.12 2.67 6.09
N TYR A 173 17.67 1.74 6.95
CA TYR A 173 17.11 0.46 6.47
C TYR A 173 15.82 0.67 5.65
N GLY A 174 14.90 1.50 6.12
CA GLY A 174 13.67 1.83 5.40
C GLY A 174 13.97 2.43 4.02
N ILE A 175 14.80 3.48 3.97
CA ILE A 175 15.21 4.14 2.72
C ILE A 175 15.88 3.14 1.76
N THR A 176 16.74 2.26 2.26
CA THR A 176 17.43 1.27 1.41
C THR A 176 16.44 0.29 0.79
N ILE A 177 15.51 -0.25 1.59
CA ILE A 177 14.50 -1.20 1.11
C ILE A 177 13.59 -0.52 0.08
N ASP A 178 13.06 0.65 0.38
CA ASP A 178 12.15 1.37 -0.52
C ASP A 178 12.83 1.80 -1.81
N THR A 179 14.11 2.21 -1.74
CA THR A 179 14.92 2.51 -2.93
C THR A 179 15.12 1.26 -3.80
N LEU A 180 15.43 0.12 -3.19
CA LEU A 180 15.60 -1.14 -3.92
C LEU A 180 14.29 -1.58 -4.60
N VAL A 181 13.16 -1.48 -3.91
CA VAL A 181 11.84 -1.79 -4.48
C VAL A 181 11.52 -0.85 -5.65
N THR A 182 11.77 0.45 -5.50
CA THR A 182 11.57 1.47 -6.54
C THR A 182 12.40 1.19 -7.79
N LEU A 183 13.70 0.89 -7.61
CA LEU A 183 14.59 0.59 -8.73
C LEU A 183 14.24 -0.74 -9.40
N THR A 184 13.88 -1.76 -8.62
CA THR A 184 13.46 -3.06 -9.15
C THR A 184 12.19 -2.93 -9.98
N ALA A 185 11.19 -2.19 -9.48
CA ALA A 185 9.95 -1.93 -10.22
C ALA A 185 10.23 -1.17 -11.53
N LEU A 186 11.10 -0.16 -11.49
CA LEU A 186 11.50 0.58 -12.68
C LEU A 186 12.20 -0.31 -13.71
N ALA A 187 13.13 -1.16 -13.27
CA ALA A 187 13.82 -2.10 -14.12
C ALA A 187 12.87 -3.10 -14.79
N VAL A 188 11.89 -3.62 -14.05
CA VAL A 188 10.87 -4.53 -14.58
C VAL A 188 10.03 -3.85 -15.66
N ILE A 189 9.55 -2.63 -15.41
CA ILE A 189 8.75 -1.86 -16.37
C ILE A 189 9.54 -1.58 -17.64
N TRP A 190 10.81 -1.22 -17.48
CA TRP A 190 11.71 -1.02 -18.62
C TRP A 190 11.93 -2.30 -19.43
N CYS A 191 12.18 -3.43 -18.76
CA CYS A 191 12.31 -4.73 -19.41
C CYS A 191 11.04 -5.20 -20.11
N MET A 192 9.86 -4.80 -19.61
CA MET A 192 8.57 -5.10 -20.23
C MET A 192 8.23 -4.19 -21.43
N GLY A 193 9.06 -3.18 -21.71
CA GLY A 193 8.82 -2.23 -22.80
C GLY A 193 7.60 -1.32 -22.57
N LEU A 194 7.26 -1.04 -21.33
CA LEU A 194 6.09 -0.23 -20.95
C LEU A 194 6.44 1.25 -20.72
N MET A 195 7.71 1.61 -20.83
CA MET A 195 8.18 3.00 -20.69
C MET A 195 7.82 3.83 -21.91
#